data_5966278640ce4c9c788a37a58f64cdd3
#
_entry.id   5966278640ce4c9c788a37a58f64cdd3
#
_cell.length_a   1.000
_cell.length_b   1.000
_cell.length_c   1.000
_cell.angle_alpha   90.00
_cell.angle_beta   90.00
_cell.angle_gamma   90.00
#
_symmetry.space_group_name_H-M   'P 1'
#
loop_
_entity.id
_entity.type
_entity.pdbx_description
1 polymer ?
#
loop_
_entity_poly.entity_id
_entity_poly.type
_entity_poly.pdbx_seq_one_letter_code
_entity_poly.pdbx_strand_id
1 'polypeptide(L)'
;MRYNTLLWLGLLCISFCACDKDENNNSNNFATGIVELPALRNGANDVFVTHYTTFNGQKVTSFSMEYDKSKKHSRWIAFRFDNQTKQQNVSRSDEPFDADPAIGSQYQRVQADFGKQGYDRGHLCASADRLYSREVNEQTFYYTNMSPQRNKFNTGIWLTLEGQ
;
A
#
# COMPACT_ATOMS: atom_id res chain seq x y z
N MET A 1 -33.46 51.56 -56.50
CA MET A 1 -33.67 50.18 -56.09
C MET A 1 -32.50 49.75 -55.16
N ARG A 2 -32.77 49.61 -53.89
CA ARG A 2 -31.73 49.26 -52.87
C ARG A 2 -32.00 47.84 -52.44
N TYR A 3 -31.05 46.96 -52.65
CA TYR A 3 -31.07 45.57 -52.13
C TYR A 3 -30.42 45.55 -50.78
N ASN A 4 -31.16 45.21 -49.72
CA ASN A 4 -30.67 44.92 -48.42
C ASN A 4 -30.21 43.44 -48.34
N THR A 5 -28.94 43.20 -48.17
CA THR A 5 -28.37 41.87 -47.86
C THR A 5 -28.37 41.71 -46.38
N LEU A 6 -29.22 40.82 -45.86
CA LEU A 6 -29.16 40.35 -44.47
C LEU A 6 -28.01 39.34 -44.33
N LEU A 7 -27.01 39.70 -43.54
CA LEU A 7 -25.99 38.75 -43.06
C LEU A 7 -26.57 37.96 -41.88
N TRP A 8 -26.69 36.66 -42.04
CA TRP A 8 -26.92 35.73 -40.94
C TRP A 8 -25.60 35.44 -40.26
N LEU A 9 -25.38 35.94 -39.01
CA LEU A 9 -24.29 35.48 -38.13
C LEU A 9 -24.75 34.17 -37.47
N GLY A 10 -24.20 33.07 -37.93
CA GLY A 10 -24.35 31.79 -37.25
C GLY A 10 -23.50 31.78 -35.97
N LEU A 11 -24.17 31.76 -34.82
CA LEU A 11 -23.53 31.62 -33.50
C LEU A 11 -23.16 30.16 -33.32
N LEU A 12 -21.87 29.85 -33.52
CA LEU A 12 -21.31 28.53 -33.25
C LEU A 12 -21.09 28.38 -31.74
N CYS A 13 -22.02 27.72 -31.04
CA CYS A 13 -21.84 27.34 -29.65
C CYS A 13 -20.80 26.21 -29.56
N ILE A 14 -19.56 26.55 -29.25
CA ILE A 14 -18.55 25.59 -28.89
C ILE A 14 -18.80 25.24 -27.41
N SER A 15 -19.43 24.09 -27.17
CA SER A 15 -19.51 23.50 -25.83
C SER A 15 -18.12 23.02 -25.42
N PHE A 16 -17.42 23.81 -24.62
CA PHE A 16 -16.26 23.30 -23.89
C PHE A 16 -16.75 22.34 -22.82
N CYS A 17 -16.56 21.06 -23.06
CA CYS A 17 -16.64 20.07 -22.03
C CYS A 17 -15.43 20.33 -21.11
N ALA A 18 -15.63 21.07 -20.02
CA ALA A 18 -14.66 21.18 -18.96
C ALA A 18 -14.58 19.82 -18.27
N CYS A 19 -13.56 19.04 -18.60
CA CYS A 19 -13.13 17.99 -17.71
C CYS A 19 -12.58 18.69 -16.48
N ASP A 20 -13.29 18.64 -15.37
CA ASP A 20 -12.74 18.96 -14.06
C ASP A 20 -11.52 18.06 -13.86
N LYS A 21 -10.34 18.65 -13.93
CA LYS A 21 -9.13 18.06 -13.39
C LYS A 21 -9.25 18.20 -11.90
N ASP A 22 -9.64 17.12 -11.26
CA ASP A 22 -9.37 16.96 -9.84
C ASP A 22 -7.83 16.98 -9.66
N GLU A 23 -7.31 18.17 -9.40
CA GLU A 23 -5.95 18.36 -8.92
C GLU A 23 -5.86 17.85 -7.48
N ASN A 24 -5.99 16.54 -7.32
CA ASN A 24 -5.52 15.87 -6.12
C ASN A 24 -4.01 15.68 -6.30
N ASN A 25 -3.26 16.72 -5.95
CA ASN A 25 -1.80 16.73 -5.91
C ASN A 25 -1.30 15.78 -4.79
N ASN A 26 -1.57 14.49 -4.95
CA ASN A 26 -0.84 13.44 -4.27
C ASN A 26 0.09 12.80 -5.31
N SER A 27 1.14 13.55 -5.68
CA SER A 27 2.19 13.09 -6.58
C SER A 27 3.07 12.04 -5.89
N ASN A 28 2.49 10.90 -5.56
CA ASN A 28 3.25 9.70 -5.37
C ASN A 28 3.60 9.19 -6.76
N ASN A 29 4.79 9.56 -7.24
CA ASN A 29 5.39 8.99 -8.44
C ASN A 29 5.62 7.49 -8.20
N PHE A 30 4.56 6.70 -8.36
CA PHE A 30 4.68 5.27 -8.54
C PHE A 30 5.26 5.06 -9.94
N ALA A 31 6.48 4.55 -10.01
CA ALA A 31 7.01 4.07 -11.27
C ALA A 31 6.00 3.08 -11.88
N THR A 32 5.24 3.56 -12.85
CA THR A 32 4.43 2.82 -13.83
C THR A 32 3.66 1.59 -13.33
N GLY A 33 2.67 1.80 -12.49
CA GLY A 33 1.68 0.77 -12.17
C GLY A 33 0.63 1.41 -11.27
N ILE A 34 -0.57 1.57 -11.78
CA ILE A 34 -1.69 2.08 -10.99
C ILE A 34 -1.98 1.03 -9.93
N VAL A 35 -1.51 1.24 -8.71
CA VAL A 35 -2.02 0.53 -7.54
C VAL A 35 -3.20 1.36 -7.05
N GLU A 36 -4.39 0.87 -7.28
CA GLU A 36 -5.58 1.47 -6.71
C GLU A 36 -5.55 1.25 -5.19
N LEU A 37 -5.31 2.32 -4.46
CA LEU A 37 -5.29 2.25 -3.00
C LEU A 37 -6.73 2.35 -2.46
N PRO A 38 -7.06 1.59 -1.40
CA PRO A 38 -8.33 1.78 -0.71
C PRO A 38 -8.48 3.22 -0.22
N ALA A 39 -9.72 3.73 -0.19
CA ALA A 39 -10.00 5.05 0.34
C ALA A 39 -9.52 5.15 1.80
N LEU A 40 -8.82 6.24 2.11
CA LEU A 40 -8.35 6.51 3.46
C LEU A 40 -9.53 6.88 4.36
N ARG A 41 -9.56 6.30 5.54
CA ARG A 41 -10.57 6.62 6.55
C ARG A 41 -10.36 8.00 7.18
N ASN A 42 -9.10 8.46 7.24
CA ASN A 42 -8.70 9.76 7.79
C ASN A 42 -9.21 10.03 9.22
N GLY A 43 -9.32 9.00 10.05
CA GLY A 43 -9.65 9.14 11.46
C GLY A 43 -8.48 9.74 12.27
N ALA A 44 -8.76 10.33 13.43
CA ALA A 44 -7.75 10.97 14.27
C ALA A 44 -6.59 10.04 14.70
N ASN A 45 -6.82 8.74 14.72
CA ASN A 45 -5.81 7.73 15.04
C ASN A 45 -5.23 7.02 13.80
N ASP A 46 -5.73 7.34 12.62
CA ASP A 46 -5.30 6.70 11.39
C ASP A 46 -4.08 7.43 10.82
N VAL A 47 -3.15 6.68 10.27
CA VAL A 47 -1.98 7.22 9.56
C VAL A 47 -1.73 6.38 8.31
N PHE A 48 -1.50 7.07 7.19
CA PHE A 48 -1.07 6.46 5.96
C PHE A 48 0.45 6.42 5.91
N VAL A 49 1.01 5.25 5.64
CA VAL A 49 2.44 5.02 5.53
C VAL A 49 2.74 4.26 4.25
N THR A 50 3.82 4.65 3.58
CA THR A 50 4.39 3.90 2.45
C THR A 50 5.85 3.59 2.73
N HIS A 51 6.20 2.32 2.69
CA HIS A 51 7.58 1.85 2.74
C HIS A 51 8.15 1.76 1.33
N TYR A 52 9.42 2.12 1.21
CA TYR A 52 10.16 2.12 -0.04
C TYR A 52 11.44 1.31 0.09
N THR A 53 11.95 0.90 -1.04
CA THR A 53 13.29 0.34 -1.20
C THR A 53 13.94 0.89 -2.46
N THR A 54 15.24 0.66 -2.62
CA THR A 54 15.93 0.86 -3.89
C THR A 54 16.14 -0.49 -4.56
N PHE A 55 15.57 -0.66 -5.74
CA PHE A 55 15.72 -1.87 -6.54
C PHE A 55 16.15 -1.51 -7.96
N ASN A 56 17.24 -2.10 -8.44
CA ASN A 56 17.86 -1.77 -9.74
C ASN A 56 18.11 -0.26 -9.93
N GLY A 57 18.55 0.42 -8.87
CA GLY A 57 18.83 1.86 -8.89
C GLY A 57 17.60 2.77 -8.87
N GLN A 58 16.40 2.22 -8.78
CA GLN A 58 15.15 2.97 -8.73
C GLN A 58 14.49 2.84 -7.36
N LYS A 59 13.88 3.94 -6.89
CA LYS A 59 13.03 3.92 -5.71
C LYS A 59 11.71 3.24 -6.06
N VAL A 60 11.41 2.13 -5.40
CA VAL A 60 10.16 1.36 -5.59
C VAL A 60 9.40 1.25 -4.28
N THR A 61 8.08 1.20 -4.37
CA THR A 61 7.22 0.95 -3.21
C THR A 61 7.34 -0.50 -2.78
N SER A 62 7.65 -0.73 -1.53
CA SER A 62 7.59 -2.04 -0.88
C SER A 62 6.13 -2.41 -0.61
N PHE A 63 5.47 -1.65 0.23
CA PHE A 63 4.03 -1.70 0.49
C PHE A 63 3.53 -0.38 1.07
N SER A 64 2.21 -0.15 0.96
CA SER A 64 1.52 0.96 1.62
C SER A 64 0.48 0.43 2.58
N MET A 65 0.18 1.19 3.63
CA MET A 65 -0.82 0.80 4.62
C MET A 65 -1.55 2.01 5.21
N GLU A 66 -2.79 1.80 5.64
CA GLU A 66 -3.45 2.67 6.59
C GLU A 66 -3.44 1.99 7.96
N TYR A 67 -2.77 2.62 8.92
CA TYR A 67 -2.54 2.07 10.26
C TYR A 67 -3.39 2.79 11.31
N ASP A 68 -4.11 2.03 12.12
CA ASP A 68 -4.88 2.53 13.25
C ASP A 68 -4.03 2.45 14.53
N LYS A 69 -3.53 3.60 14.97
CA LYS A 69 -2.71 3.74 16.19
C LYS A 69 -3.45 3.30 17.46
N SER A 70 -4.78 3.47 17.52
CA SER A 70 -5.56 3.07 18.70
C SER A 70 -5.73 1.57 18.82
N LYS A 71 -5.79 0.86 17.69
CA LYS A 71 -5.89 -0.59 17.62
C LYS A 71 -4.54 -1.28 17.49
N LYS A 72 -3.50 -0.50 17.22
CA LYS A 72 -2.16 -1.01 16.92
C LYS A 72 -2.21 -2.06 15.81
N HIS A 73 -2.88 -1.72 14.70
CA HIS A 73 -3.13 -2.66 13.61
C HIS A 73 -3.36 -1.93 12.29
N SER A 74 -2.83 -2.48 11.20
CA SER A 74 -3.11 -2.00 9.85
C SER A 74 -4.55 -2.37 9.45
N ARG A 75 -5.28 -1.40 8.91
CA ARG A 75 -6.63 -1.62 8.36
C ARG A 75 -6.56 -2.37 7.05
N TRP A 76 -5.56 -2.04 6.26
CA TRP A 76 -5.22 -2.68 5.01
C TRP A 76 -3.73 -2.48 4.70
N ILE A 77 -3.20 -3.38 3.89
CA ILE A 77 -1.89 -3.27 3.27
C ILE A 77 -2.07 -3.50 1.78
N ALA A 78 -1.44 -2.65 0.97
CA ALA A 78 -1.44 -2.74 -0.47
C ALA A 78 -0.01 -2.82 -1.01
N PHE A 79 0.23 -3.74 -1.91
CA PHE A 79 1.51 -3.93 -2.56
C PHE A 79 1.34 -4.42 -3.99
N ARG A 80 2.33 -4.17 -4.82
CA ARG A 80 2.35 -4.65 -6.19
C ARG A 80 3.02 -6.02 -6.26
N PHE A 81 2.41 -6.93 -6.99
CA PHE A 81 2.96 -8.23 -7.28
C PHE A 81 2.97 -8.45 -8.80
N ASP A 82 4.15 -8.34 -9.42
CA ASP A 82 4.34 -8.41 -10.84
C ASP A 82 5.65 -9.12 -11.21
N ASN A 83 6.00 -9.15 -12.49
CA ASN A 83 7.21 -9.80 -12.98
C ASN A 83 8.52 -9.27 -12.35
N GLN A 84 8.50 -8.06 -11.83
CA GLN A 84 9.65 -7.45 -11.18
C GLN A 84 9.70 -7.81 -9.69
N THR A 85 8.56 -7.69 -9.01
CA THR A 85 8.45 -7.87 -7.55
C THR A 85 8.26 -9.33 -7.13
N LYS A 86 7.88 -10.23 -8.03
CA LYS A 86 7.80 -11.70 -7.78
C LYS A 86 9.14 -12.43 -7.79
N GLN A 87 10.24 -11.73 -8.12
CA GLN A 87 11.56 -12.35 -8.17
C GLN A 87 11.99 -12.82 -6.77
N GLN A 88 12.69 -13.95 -6.72
CA GLN A 88 13.22 -14.54 -5.50
C GLN A 88 14.75 -14.45 -5.51
N ASN A 89 15.26 -13.23 -5.31
CA ASN A 89 16.69 -12.95 -5.34
C ASN A 89 17.39 -13.19 -4.00
N VAL A 90 16.62 -13.29 -2.91
CA VAL A 90 17.11 -13.52 -1.56
C VAL A 90 16.27 -14.59 -0.87
N SER A 91 16.84 -15.24 0.15
CA SER A 91 16.09 -16.09 1.06
C SER A 91 15.28 -15.25 2.04
N ARG A 92 14.25 -15.85 2.65
CA ARG A 92 13.55 -15.26 3.78
C ARG A 92 14.56 -14.79 4.85
N SER A 93 14.34 -13.59 5.38
CA SER A 93 15.19 -13.04 6.45
C SER A 93 15.06 -13.86 7.74
N ASP A 94 16.17 -14.04 8.41
CA ASP A 94 16.25 -14.62 9.77
C ASP A 94 16.21 -13.51 10.84
N GLU A 95 16.14 -12.24 10.41
CA GLU A 95 16.07 -11.11 11.33
C GLU A 95 14.81 -11.18 12.19
N PRO A 96 14.90 -10.74 13.45
CA PRO A 96 13.76 -10.74 14.35
C PRO A 96 12.67 -9.77 13.87
N PHE A 97 11.45 -10.03 14.31
CA PHE A 97 10.38 -9.05 14.17
C PHE A 97 10.72 -7.77 14.94
N ASP A 98 10.50 -6.63 14.33
CA ASP A 98 10.94 -5.34 14.86
C ASP A 98 9.87 -4.25 14.74
N ALA A 99 10.11 -3.15 15.44
CA ALA A 99 9.26 -1.96 15.34
C ALA A 99 9.42 -1.30 13.98
N ASP A 100 8.31 -0.86 13.42
CA ASP A 100 8.30 -0.05 12.20
C ASP A 100 8.83 1.36 12.51
N PRO A 101 9.90 1.81 11.85
CA PRO A 101 10.46 3.14 12.11
C PRO A 101 9.52 4.29 11.72
N ALA A 102 8.51 4.04 10.86
CA ALA A 102 7.54 5.04 10.44
C ALA A 102 6.44 5.32 11.47
N ILE A 103 6.30 4.47 12.49
CA ILE A 103 5.26 4.58 13.52
C ILE A 103 5.92 4.66 14.90
N GLY A 104 5.49 5.61 15.73
CA GLY A 104 5.99 5.68 17.10
C GLY A 104 5.78 4.37 17.88
N SER A 105 6.80 3.90 18.59
CA SER A 105 6.81 2.59 19.26
C SER A 105 5.64 2.39 20.23
N GLN A 106 5.16 3.45 20.89
CA GLN A 106 3.99 3.41 21.78
C GLN A 106 2.68 3.03 21.07
N TYR A 107 2.63 3.19 19.75
CA TYR A 107 1.47 2.88 18.92
C TYR A 107 1.58 1.55 18.19
N GLN A 108 2.62 0.78 18.45
CA GLN A 108 2.83 -0.53 17.83
C GLN A 108 2.62 -1.67 18.81
N ARG A 109 2.36 -2.84 18.28
CA ARG A 109 2.46 -4.10 19.04
C ARG A 109 3.92 -4.44 19.26
N VAL A 110 4.14 -5.29 20.24
CA VAL A 110 5.43 -5.89 20.56
C VAL A 110 5.31 -7.40 20.60
N GLN A 111 6.42 -8.11 20.65
CA GLN A 111 6.47 -9.58 20.72
C GLN A 111 5.49 -10.17 21.75
N ALA A 112 5.39 -9.52 22.93
CA ALA A 112 4.55 -10.00 24.02
C ALA A 112 3.02 -9.94 23.73
N ASP A 113 2.61 -9.19 22.71
CA ASP A 113 1.20 -9.07 22.34
C ASP A 113 0.68 -10.27 21.55
N PHE A 114 1.53 -11.23 21.20
CA PHE A 114 1.19 -12.39 20.37
C PHE A 114 1.26 -13.71 21.17
N GLY A 115 2.40 -14.32 21.29
CA GLY A 115 2.55 -15.68 21.80
C GLY A 115 1.87 -15.97 23.14
N LYS A 116 1.92 -15.04 24.11
CA LYS A 116 1.26 -15.19 25.41
C LYS A 116 -0.26 -15.21 25.33
N GLN A 117 -0.82 -14.66 24.28
CA GLN A 117 -2.27 -14.62 24.01
C GLN A 117 -2.73 -15.80 23.15
N GLY A 118 -1.82 -16.71 22.75
CA GLY A 118 -2.12 -17.83 21.88
C GLY A 118 -2.36 -17.43 20.42
N TYR A 119 -1.80 -16.32 19.99
CA TYR A 119 -1.84 -15.85 18.61
C TYR A 119 -0.45 -15.87 17.98
N ASP A 120 -0.42 -16.22 16.71
CA ASP A 120 0.76 -16.07 15.85
C ASP A 120 0.87 -14.63 15.36
N ARG A 121 2.07 -14.30 14.90
CA ARG A 121 2.32 -13.09 14.10
C ARG A 121 2.05 -13.42 12.65
N GLY A 122 0.79 -13.27 12.24
CA GLY A 122 0.39 -13.48 10.85
C GLY A 122 0.75 -12.28 10.00
N HIS A 123 1.47 -12.50 8.91
CA HIS A 123 1.79 -11.46 7.95
C HIS A 123 0.55 -10.98 7.21
N LEU A 124 0.44 -9.68 6.95
CA LEU A 124 -0.53 -9.08 6.03
C LEU A 124 0.04 -9.03 4.61
N CYS A 125 1.29 -8.58 4.47
CA CYS A 125 2.09 -8.73 3.26
C CYS A 125 3.07 -9.87 3.52
N ALA A 126 2.91 -10.99 2.82
CA ALA A 126 3.71 -12.19 3.06
C ALA A 126 5.20 -11.96 2.77
N SER A 127 6.07 -12.52 3.61
CA SER A 127 7.52 -12.48 3.39
C SER A 127 7.91 -13.15 2.07
N ALA A 128 7.23 -14.24 1.68
CA ALA A 128 7.47 -14.95 0.43
C ALA A 128 7.21 -14.08 -0.82
N ASP A 129 6.32 -13.08 -0.73
CA ASP A 129 6.00 -12.16 -1.83
C ASP A 129 7.02 -11.03 -1.97
N ARG A 130 8.01 -10.95 -1.08
CA ARG A 130 8.95 -9.84 -0.97
C ARG A 130 10.41 -10.31 -0.96
N LEU A 131 10.72 -11.33 -1.77
CA LEU A 131 12.07 -11.90 -1.87
C LEU A 131 12.92 -11.24 -2.98
N TYR A 132 12.45 -10.20 -3.63
CA TYR A 132 13.22 -9.53 -4.67
C TYR A 132 14.37 -8.66 -4.15
N SER A 133 14.33 -8.24 -2.88
CA SER A 133 15.47 -7.61 -2.19
C SER A 133 15.45 -7.89 -0.70
N ARG A 134 16.64 -7.85 -0.07
CA ARG A 134 16.81 -8.10 1.37
C ARG A 134 16.02 -7.08 2.19
N GLU A 135 16.19 -5.79 1.91
CA GLU A 135 15.52 -4.71 2.62
C GLU A 135 14.00 -4.84 2.61
N VAL A 136 13.42 -5.16 1.44
CA VAL A 136 11.97 -5.35 1.32
C VAL A 136 11.48 -6.54 2.12
N ASN A 137 12.25 -7.63 2.12
CA ASN A 137 11.91 -8.81 2.90
C ASN A 137 11.95 -8.51 4.41
N GLU A 138 12.95 -7.77 4.89
CA GLU A 138 13.05 -7.33 6.28
C GLU A 138 11.89 -6.42 6.70
N GLN A 139 11.44 -5.51 5.83
CA GLN A 139 10.28 -4.66 6.09
C GLN A 139 9.00 -5.46 6.34
N THR A 140 8.87 -6.67 5.79
CA THR A 140 7.71 -7.53 6.07
C THR A 140 7.64 -8.00 7.51
N PHE A 141 8.72 -7.92 8.27
CA PHE A 141 8.79 -8.32 9.68
C PHE A 141 8.49 -7.19 10.66
N TYR A 142 8.15 -6.00 10.19
CA TYR A 142 7.65 -4.94 11.06
C TYR A 142 6.34 -5.33 11.74
N TYR A 143 6.21 -5.02 13.04
CA TYR A 143 4.97 -5.30 13.78
C TYR A 143 3.73 -4.64 13.19
N THR A 144 3.88 -3.57 12.42
CA THR A 144 2.79 -2.93 11.70
C THR A 144 2.23 -3.78 10.55
N ASN A 145 3.03 -4.72 10.04
CA ASN A 145 2.63 -5.73 9.05
C ASN A 145 2.07 -7.00 9.69
N MET A 146 1.95 -7.05 11.03
CA MET A 146 1.51 -8.24 11.74
C MET A 146 0.07 -8.13 12.22
N SER A 147 -0.69 -9.19 11.98
CA SER A 147 -2.02 -9.41 12.55
C SER A 147 -1.97 -10.54 13.58
N PRO A 148 -2.59 -10.40 14.77
CA PRO A 148 -2.78 -11.52 15.66
C PRO A 148 -3.69 -12.57 15.00
N GLN A 149 -3.15 -13.70 14.61
CA GLN A 149 -3.87 -14.77 13.93
C GLN A 149 -3.86 -16.06 14.77
N ARG A 150 -4.97 -16.78 14.80
CA ARG A 150 -4.95 -18.12 15.41
C ARG A 150 -4.07 -19.04 14.59
N ASN A 151 -3.29 -19.91 15.25
CA ASN A 151 -2.34 -20.79 14.58
C ASN A 151 -2.95 -21.57 13.43
N LYS A 152 -4.10 -22.24 13.62
CA LYS A 152 -4.77 -23.00 12.54
C LYS A 152 -5.22 -22.15 11.36
N PHE A 153 -5.47 -20.86 11.56
CA PHE A 153 -5.75 -19.92 10.48
C PHE A 153 -4.47 -19.52 9.77
N ASN A 154 -3.45 -19.09 10.53
CA ASN A 154 -2.17 -18.66 10.01
C ASN A 154 -1.43 -19.75 9.22
N THR A 155 -1.32 -20.94 9.78
CA THR A 155 -0.63 -22.10 9.16
C THR A 155 -1.51 -22.95 8.25
N GLY A 156 -2.79 -22.63 8.15
CA GLY A 156 -3.78 -23.33 7.33
C GLY A 156 -4.14 -22.54 6.08
N ILE A 157 -5.37 -22.01 6.05
CA ILE A 157 -5.91 -21.33 4.86
C ILE A 157 -5.08 -20.11 4.46
N TRP A 158 -4.55 -19.34 5.44
CA TRP A 158 -3.75 -18.17 5.14
C TRP A 158 -2.45 -18.54 4.44
N LEU A 159 -1.72 -19.52 4.97
CA LEU A 159 -0.50 -20.05 4.33
C LEU A 159 -0.77 -20.58 2.91
N THR A 160 -1.95 -21.21 2.70
CA THR A 160 -2.34 -21.69 1.36
C THR A 160 -2.54 -20.52 0.38
N LEU A 161 -3.13 -19.41 0.85
CA LEU A 161 -3.32 -18.21 0.02
C LEU A 161 -2.00 -17.50 -0.28
N GLU A 162 -1.06 -17.48 0.66
CA GLU A 162 0.29 -16.92 0.47
C GLU A 162 1.14 -17.73 -0.54
N GLY A 163 0.81 -19.00 -0.75
CA GLY A 163 1.53 -19.89 -1.67
C GLY A 163 0.96 -19.93 -3.11
N GLN A 164 -0.04 -19.10 -3.42
CA GLN A 164 -0.65 -19.02 -4.75
C GLN A 164 0.05 -17.97 -5.62
#